data_d39becc56a96768df2a549f8123cfffe
#
_entry.id   d39becc56a96768df2a549f8123cfffe
#
_cell.length_a   1.000
_cell.length_b   1.000
_cell.length_c   1.000
_cell.angle_alpha   90.00
_cell.angle_beta   90.00
_cell.angle_gamma   90.00
#
_symmetry.space_group_name_H-M   'P 1'
#
loop_
_entity.id
_entity.type
_entity.pdbx_description
1 polymer ?
#
loop_
_entity_poly.entity_id
_entity_poly.type
_entity_poly.pdbx_seq_one_letter_code
_entity_poly.pdbx_strand_id
1 'polypeptide(L)'
;GKDLYDNYSMAELLDDVAKIGIPRVRFMTSHPWDFTDSMIDVIAKYDNIMPSVHLPVQAGSDRILKLMGRRYNIESYLTLFHKMKERIKNCAISTDIIVGFPTESEEDFQKTLDLVNECKYDNAFTFIYSPRENTPAAKMKDDIALGEKEKRLYKLNEIVNTYFLENNKKL
;
A
#
# COMPACT_ATOMS: atom_id res chain seq x y z
N GLY A 1 -7.68 10.63 -15.30
CA GLY A 1 -8.02 10.73 -16.73
C GLY A 1 -9.49 10.57 -17.02
N LYS A 2 -10.29 10.06 -16.04
CA LYS A 2 -11.77 9.91 -16.20
C LYS A 2 -12.51 11.22 -16.42
N ASP A 3 -11.91 12.32 -16.01
CA ASP A 3 -12.39 13.69 -16.21
C ASP A 3 -12.06 14.25 -17.60
N LEU A 4 -11.15 13.60 -18.34
CA LEU A 4 -10.69 14.04 -19.66
C LEU A 4 -11.16 13.13 -20.80
N TYR A 5 -11.41 11.86 -20.52
CA TYR A 5 -11.72 10.85 -21.53
C TYR A 5 -12.91 10.00 -21.07
N ASP A 6 -14.01 10.08 -21.81
CA ASP A 6 -15.17 9.24 -21.58
C ASP A 6 -14.81 7.76 -21.81
N ASN A 7 -15.11 6.92 -20.81
CA ASN A 7 -14.92 5.47 -20.86
C ASN A 7 -13.46 5.01 -21.06
N TYR A 8 -12.46 5.82 -20.73
CA TYR A 8 -11.06 5.46 -20.80
C TYR A 8 -10.41 5.55 -19.42
N SER A 9 -10.19 4.41 -18.79
CA SER A 9 -9.63 4.30 -17.45
C SER A 9 -8.16 3.89 -17.48
N MET A 10 -7.54 3.75 -16.31
CA MET A 10 -6.17 3.23 -16.19
C MET A 10 -6.04 1.80 -16.73
N ALA A 11 -7.10 0.99 -16.69
CA ALA A 11 -7.08 -0.36 -17.23
C ALA A 11 -6.94 -0.34 -18.77
N GLU A 12 -7.72 0.51 -19.47
CA GLU A 12 -7.61 0.67 -20.91
C GLU A 12 -6.23 1.21 -21.30
N LEU A 13 -5.70 2.18 -20.55
CA LEU A 13 -4.36 2.71 -20.79
C LEU A 13 -3.29 1.62 -20.66
N LEU A 14 -3.35 0.79 -19.62
CA LEU A 14 -2.41 -0.30 -19.44
C LEU A 14 -2.52 -1.37 -20.53
N ASP A 15 -3.75 -1.70 -20.97
CA ASP A 15 -4.00 -2.65 -22.06
C ASP A 15 -3.40 -2.14 -23.38
N ASP A 16 -3.58 -0.86 -23.70
CA ASP A 16 -3.03 -0.23 -24.90
C ASP A 16 -1.50 -0.14 -24.85
N VAL A 17 -0.93 0.26 -23.71
CA VAL A 17 0.53 0.33 -23.54
C VAL A 17 1.15 -1.07 -23.66
N ALA A 18 0.50 -2.11 -23.11
CA ALA A 18 0.99 -3.48 -23.23
C ALA A 18 1.06 -3.96 -24.70
N LYS A 19 0.05 -3.59 -25.52
CA LYS A 19 -0.02 -3.93 -26.94
C LYS A 19 1.07 -3.27 -27.80
N ILE A 20 1.70 -2.19 -27.34
CA ILE A 20 2.83 -1.56 -28.04
C ILE A 20 4.03 -2.51 -28.14
N GLY A 21 4.10 -3.52 -27.27
CA GLY A 21 5.16 -4.53 -27.29
C GLY A 21 6.45 -4.11 -26.60
N ILE A 22 6.41 -3.09 -25.73
CA ILE A 22 7.55 -2.72 -24.87
C ILE A 22 7.85 -3.92 -23.96
N PRO A 23 9.10 -4.40 -23.85
CA PRO A 23 9.42 -5.63 -23.13
C PRO A 23 9.09 -5.59 -21.62
N ARG A 24 9.11 -4.41 -20.98
CA ARG A 24 8.80 -4.25 -19.56
C ARG A 24 8.03 -2.97 -19.31
N VAL A 25 6.79 -3.11 -18.88
CA VAL A 25 5.91 -2.02 -18.47
C VAL A 25 5.80 -2.05 -16.95
N ARG A 26 6.11 -0.94 -16.29
CA ARG A 26 5.88 -0.73 -14.86
C ARG A 26 5.06 0.53 -14.68
N PHE A 27 4.21 0.51 -13.67
CA PHE A 27 3.43 1.67 -13.29
C PHE A 27 3.41 1.78 -11.76
N MET A 28 3.14 2.96 -11.28
CA MET A 28 2.92 3.19 -9.84
C MET A 28 1.46 3.51 -9.62
N THR A 29 0.86 2.80 -8.68
CA THR A 29 -0.51 3.09 -8.23
C THR A 29 -0.44 4.05 -7.06
N SER A 30 -1.36 5.00 -7.03
CA SER A 30 -1.39 6.01 -5.98
C SER A 30 -2.37 5.69 -4.86
N HIS A 31 -3.42 4.88 -5.10
CA HIS A 31 -4.48 4.72 -4.10
C HIS A 31 -5.20 3.37 -4.18
N PRO A 32 -5.33 2.62 -3.04
CA PRO A 32 -5.99 1.31 -3.03
C PRO A 32 -7.44 1.34 -3.53
N TRP A 33 -8.18 2.38 -3.26
CA TRP A 33 -9.60 2.50 -3.64
C TRP A 33 -9.84 2.73 -5.13
N ASP A 34 -8.84 3.20 -5.88
CA ASP A 34 -8.92 3.39 -7.34
C ASP A 34 -8.40 2.17 -8.11
N PHE A 35 -7.91 1.15 -7.43
CA PHE A 35 -7.43 -0.06 -8.07
C PHE A 35 -8.59 -0.99 -8.39
N THR A 36 -8.92 -1.10 -9.68
CA THR A 36 -10.10 -1.85 -10.15
C THR A 36 -9.79 -3.29 -10.52
N ASP A 37 -10.82 -4.14 -10.56
CA ASP A 37 -10.72 -5.52 -11.04
C ASP A 37 -10.21 -5.58 -12.49
N SER A 38 -10.64 -4.64 -13.34
CA SER A 38 -10.15 -4.54 -14.71
C SER A 38 -8.65 -4.28 -14.80
N MET A 39 -8.06 -3.52 -13.86
CA MET A 39 -6.61 -3.36 -13.79
C MET A 39 -5.92 -4.68 -13.43
N ILE A 40 -6.46 -5.42 -12.47
CA ILE A 40 -5.94 -6.77 -12.11
C ILE A 40 -5.97 -7.69 -13.32
N ASP A 41 -7.08 -7.70 -14.06
CA ASP A 41 -7.23 -8.51 -15.28
C ASP A 41 -6.20 -8.18 -16.34
N VAL A 42 -5.98 -6.90 -16.59
CA VAL A 42 -4.99 -6.45 -17.57
C VAL A 42 -3.56 -6.84 -17.14
N ILE A 43 -3.21 -6.66 -15.86
CA ILE A 43 -1.88 -7.06 -15.35
C ILE A 43 -1.69 -8.58 -15.47
N ALA A 44 -2.72 -9.36 -15.15
CA ALA A 44 -2.67 -10.81 -15.24
C ALA A 44 -2.62 -11.34 -16.69
N LYS A 45 -3.12 -10.55 -17.66
CA LYS A 45 -3.22 -10.93 -19.07
C LYS A 45 -1.90 -10.80 -19.83
N TYR A 46 -1.07 -9.81 -19.51
CA TYR A 46 0.10 -9.44 -20.29
C TYR A 46 1.42 -9.74 -19.59
N ASP A 47 2.26 -10.58 -20.19
CA ASP A 47 3.58 -10.94 -19.64
C ASP A 47 4.58 -9.78 -19.60
N ASN A 48 4.38 -8.75 -20.41
CA ASN A 48 5.23 -7.57 -20.41
C ASN A 48 4.83 -6.51 -19.38
N ILE A 49 3.69 -6.64 -18.72
CA ILE A 49 3.37 -5.85 -17.52
C ILE A 49 3.99 -6.54 -16.31
N MET A 50 4.90 -5.85 -15.64
CA MET A 50 5.58 -6.44 -14.49
C MET A 50 4.60 -6.68 -13.34
N PRO A 51 4.57 -7.90 -12.75
CA PRO A 51 3.68 -8.25 -11.66
C PRO A 51 4.17 -7.64 -10.33
N SER A 52 4.36 -6.33 -10.31
CA SER A 52 4.87 -5.57 -9.16
C SER A 52 3.98 -4.36 -8.93
N VAL A 53 3.24 -4.39 -7.84
CA VAL A 53 2.25 -3.36 -7.49
C VAL A 53 2.64 -2.65 -6.20
N HIS A 54 2.60 -1.33 -6.22
CA HIS A 54 2.73 -0.52 -5.02
C HIS A 54 1.33 -0.17 -4.50
N LEU A 55 0.98 -0.69 -3.31
CA LEU A 55 -0.35 -0.59 -2.70
C LEU A 55 -0.24 0.01 -1.28
N PRO A 56 -0.14 1.33 -1.14
CA PRO A 56 0.06 2.00 0.14
C PRO A 56 -1.12 1.82 1.09
N VAL A 57 -0.90 1.16 2.24
CA VAL A 57 -1.94 0.98 3.27
C VAL A 57 -1.97 2.10 4.29
N GLN A 58 -0.85 2.71 4.58
CA GLN A 58 -0.60 3.80 5.52
C GLN A 58 -0.66 3.38 7.00
N ALA A 59 -1.65 2.63 7.47
CA ALA A 59 -1.79 2.13 8.83
C ALA A 59 -2.68 0.88 8.84
N GLY A 60 -2.55 0.03 9.87
CA GLY A 60 -3.36 -1.18 10.06
C GLY A 60 -4.63 -0.98 10.88
N SER A 61 -4.94 0.23 11.30
CA SER A 61 -6.10 0.55 12.11
C SER A 61 -7.10 1.42 11.35
N ASP A 62 -8.35 0.98 11.26
CA ASP A 62 -9.44 1.73 10.62
C ASP A 62 -9.66 3.09 11.28
N ARG A 63 -9.45 3.18 12.60
CA ARG A 63 -9.52 4.44 13.32
C ARG A 63 -8.47 5.42 12.82
N ILE A 64 -7.24 4.97 12.67
CA ILE A 64 -6.12 5.79 12.18
C ILE A 64 -6.32 6.12 10.70
N LEU A 65 -6.73 5.17 9.87
CA LEU A 65 -7.04 5.41 8.45
C LEU A 65 -8.10 6.51 8.29
N LYS A 66 -9.15 6.48 9.10
CA LYS A 66 -10.19 7.52 9.11
C LYS A 66 -9.64 8.90 9.49
N LEU A 67 -8.77 8.96 10.50
CA LEU A 67 -8.11 10.21 10.91
C LEU A 67 -7.13 10.74 9.83
N MET A 68 -6.48 9.85 9.09
CA MET A 68 -5.67 10.19 7.92
C MET A 68 -6.51 10.60 6.69
N GLY A 69 -7.84 10.55 6.77
CA GLY A 69 -8.75 10.88 5.66
C GLY A 69 -8.77 9.80 4.55
N ARG A 70 -8.41 8.56 4.89
CA ARG A 70 -8.47 7.45 3.92
C ARG A 70 -9.91 6.99 3.73
N ARG A 71 -10.28 6.63 2.48
CA ARG A 71 -11.64 6.24 2.09
C ARG A 71 -11.82 4.72 2.00
N TYR A 72 -10.89 3.95 2.54
CA TYR A 72 -10.93 2.50 2.65
C TYR A 72 -10.72 2.09 4.11
N ASN A 73 -11.13 0.87 4.43
CA ASN A 73 -10.87 0.19 5.69
C ASN A 73 -9.96 -1.02 5.44
N ILE A 74 -9.50 -1.67 6.50
CA ILE A 74 -8.58 -2.81 6.42
C ILE A 74 -9.22 -4.00 5.71
N GLU A 75 -10.50 -4.28 5.93
CA GLU A 75 -11.22 -5.36 5.26
C GLU A 75 -11.22 -5.20 3.74
N SER A 76 -11.56 -4.01 3.24
CA SER A 76 -11.56 -3.73 1.79
C SER A 76 -10.15 -3.75 1.20
N TYR A 77 -9.15 -3.28 1.96
CA TYR A 77 -7.76 -3.35 1.57
C TYR A 77 -7.26 -4.79 1.45
N LEU A 78 -7.52 -5.64 2.45
CA LEU A 78 -7.16 -7.06 2.44
C LEU A 78 -7.86 -7.82 1.32
N THR A 79 -9.14 -7.53 1.07
CA THR A 79 -9.89 -8.10 -0.06
C THR A 79 -9.18 -7.81 -1.37
N LEU A 80 -8.76 -6.57 -1.61
CA LEU A 80 -8.00 -6.18 -2.79
C LEU A 80 -6.63 -6.86 -2.85
N PHE A 81 -5.89 -6.86 -1.73
CA PHE A 81 -4.57 -7.49 -1.61
C PHE A 81 -4.62 -8.97 -1.97
N HIS A 82 -5.53 -9.74 -1.37
CA HIS A 82 -5.67 -11.18 -1.64
C HIS A 82 -6.11 -11.44 -3.08
N LYS A 83 -7.03 -10.65 -3.63
CA LYS A 83 -7.44 -10.74 -5.03
C LYS A 83 -6.26 -10.54 -6.00
N MET A 84 -5.36 -9.60 -5.72
CA MET A 84 -4.13 -9.41 -6.52
C MET A 84 -3.21 -10.62 -6.43
N LYS A 85 -2.95 -11.12 -5.20
CA LYS A 85 -2.10 -12.30 -4.99
C LYS A 85 -2.65 -13.56 -5.65
N GLU A 86 -3.97 -13.72 -5.71
CA GLU A 86 -4.65 -14.86 -6.36
C GLU A 86 -4.60 -14.79 -7.88
N ARG A 87 -4.90 -13.60 -8.45
CA ARG A 87 -5.12 -13.43 -9.88
C ARG A 87 -3.87 -13.05 -10.68
N ILE A 88 -2.90 -12.41 -10.07
CA ILE A 88 -1.64 -12.03 -10.72
C ILE A 88 -0.55 -13.00 -10.30
N LYS A 89 -0.05 -13.78 -11.24
CA LYS A 89 1.02 -14.76 -10.99
C LYS A 89 2.28 -14.06 -10.50
N ASN A 90 2.85 -14.56 -9.40
CA ASN A 90 4.07 -14.00 -8.78
C ASN A 90 3.98 -12.50 -8.45
N CYS A 91 2.79 -12.03 -8.05
CA CYS A 91 2.56 -10.64 -7.70
C CYS A 91 3.41 -10.21 -6.51
N ALA A 92 4.37 -9.32 -6.74
CA ALA A 92 5.08 -8.63 -5.67
C ALA A 92 4.30 -7.38 -5.25
N ILE A 93 4.00 -7.24 -3.95
CA ILE A 93 3.27 -6.09 -3.42
C ILE A 93 4.14 -5.33 -2.44
N SER A 94 4.36 -4.05 -2.72
CA SER A 94 4.98 -3.10 -1.80
C SER A 94 3.96 -2.13 -1.22
N THR A 95 4.26 -1.56 -0.06
CA THR A 95 3.36 -0.65 0.67
C THR A 95 4.11 0.50 1.33
N ASP A 96 3.36 1.52 1.77
CA ASP A 96 3.83 2.57 2.68
C ASP A 96 3.11 2.45 4.02
N ILE A 97 3.86 2.63 5.12
CA ILE A 97 3.32 2.60 6.48
C ILE A 97 3.87 3.77 7.28
N ILE A 98 2.99 4.49 7.95
CA ILE A 98 3.31 5.61 8.84
C ILE A 98 3.01 5.18 10.28
N VAL A 99 3.99 5.27 11.17
CA VAL A 99 3.83 5.04 12.61
C VAL A 99 3.86 6.35 13.39
N GLY A 100 3.26 6.35 14.57
CA GLY A 100 3.24 7.51 15.45
C GLY A 100 2.37 8.65 14.92
N PHE A 101 1.31 8.33 14.18
CA PHE A 101 0.30 9.31 13.81
C PHE A 101 -0.38 9.86 15.08
N PRO A 102 -0.74 11.16 15.14
CA PRO A 102 -1.39 11.73 16.32
C PRO A 102 -2.53 10.87 16.84
N THR A 103 -2.54 10.62 18.15
CA THR A 103 -3.47 9.73 18.86
C THR A 103 -3.36 8.22 18.57
N GLU A 104 -2.39 7.75 17.81
CA GLU A 104 -2.17 6.31 17.59
C GLU A 104 -1.90 5.61 18.94
N SER A 105 -2.81 4.73 19.36
CA SER A 105 -2.63 3.92 20.57
C SER A 105 -1.71 2.73 20.32
N GLU A 106 -1.29 2.04 21.39
CA GLU A 106 -0.56 0.77 21.26
C GLU A 106 -1.41 -0.29 20.56
N GLU A 107 -2.72 -0.31 20.80
CA GLU A 107 -3.63 -1.21 20.09
C GLU A 107 -3.69 -0.92 18.58
N ASP A 108 -3.72 0.36 18.17
CA ASP A 108 -3.69 0.73 16.76
C ASP A 108 -2.38 0.31 16.09
N PHE A 109 -1.27 0.51 16.78
CA PHE A 109 0.04 0.08 16.30
C PHE A 109 0.12 -1.44 16.20
N GLN A 110 -0.41 -2.19 17.19
CA GLN A 110 -0.45 -3.65 17.12
C GLN A 110 -1.24 -4.14 15.90
N LYS A 111 -2.38 -3.53 15.58
CA LYS A 111 -3.14 -3.82 14.35
C LYS A 111 -2.30 -3.60 13.08
N THR A 112 -1.42 -2.62 13.09
CA THR A 112 -0.49 -2.40 11.97
C THR A 112 0.53 -3.55 11.85
N LEU A 113 1.07 -4.05 12.97
CA LEU A 113 1.96 -5.19 12.97
C LEU A 113 1.24 -6.48 12.53
N ASP A 114 0.00 -6.68 12.99
CA ASP A 114 -0.82 -7.84 12.62
C ASP A 114 -1.10 -7.86 11.11
N LEU A 115 -1.44 -6.71 10.54
CA LEU A 115 -1.62 -6.55 9.10
C LEU A 115 -0.34 -6.89 8.31
N VAL A 116 0.82 -6.44 8.77
CA VAL A 116 2.10 -6.74 8.10
C VAL A 116 2.40 -8.24 8.19
N ASN A 117 2.09 -8.88 9.32
CA ASN A 117 2.24 -10.33 9.49
C ASN A 117 1.29 -11.13 8.58
N GLU A 118 0.09 -10.63 8.32
CA GLU A 118 -0.87 -11.24 7.40
C GLU A 118 -0.44 -11.08 5.95
N CYS A 119 -0.13 -9.86 5.53
CA CYS A 119 0.20 -9.53 4.14
C CYS A 119 1.59 -10.03 3.70
N LYS A 120 2.58 -10.08 4.61
CA LYS A 120 3.97 -10.47 4.32
C LYS A 120 4.50 -9.77 3.07
N TYR A 121 4.43 -8.44 3.07
CA TYR A 121 4.80 -7.62 1.93
C TYR A 121 6.18 -7.95 1.37
N ASP A 122 6.33 -7.84 0.06
CA ASP A 122 7.62 -8.01 -0.62
C ASP A 122 8.56 -6.83 -0.35
N ASN A 123 8.00 -5.66 -0.07
CA ASN A 123 8.73 -4.49 0.45
C ASN A 123 7.77 -3.55 1.18
N ALA A 124 8.26 -2.79 2.16
CA ALA A 124 7.51 -1.71 2.80
C ALA A 124 8.41 -0.51 3.06
N PHE A 125 7.92 0.67 2.69
CA PHE A 125 8.53 1.94 3.07
C PHE A 125 7.85 2.43 4.34
N THR A 126 8.64 2.58 5.40
CA THR A 126 8.15 2.88 6.73
C THR A 126 8.59 4.27 7.16
N PHE A 127 7.67 5.03 7.74
CA PHE A 127 7.91 6.43 8.09
C PHE A 127 7.40 6.72 9.50
N ILE A 128 8.10 7.60 10.21
CA ILE A 128 7.55 8.29 11.37
C ILE A 128 6.64 9.42 10.86
N TYR A 129 5.47 9.58 11.48
CA TYR A 129 4.61 10.72 11.19
C TYR A 129 5.36 12.04 11.38
N SER A 130 5.27 12.89 10.36
CA SER A 130 5.75 14.27 10.37
C SER A 130 4.61 15.19 9.90
N PRO A 131 4.27 16.25 10.64
CA PRO A 131 3.21 17.17 10.25
C PRO A 131 3.55 17.86 8.92
N ARG A 132 2.59 17.90 8.01
CA ARG A 132 2.70 18.63 6.74
C ARG A 132 1.76 19.81 6.77
N GLU A 133 2.28 21.00 6.51
CA GLU A 133 1.46 22.22 6.43
C GLU A 133 0.25 22.03 5.51
N ASN A 134 -0.83 22.70 5.84
CA ASN A 134 -2.10 22.67 5.10
C ASN A 134 -2.84 21.32 5.10
N THR A 135 -2.46 20.35 5.94
CA THR A 135 -3.22 19.12 6.13
C THR A 135 -4.08 19.18 7.41
N PRO A 136 -5.23 18.50 7.46
CA PRO A 136 -6.01 18.37 8.71
C PRO A 136 -5.19 17.78 9.86
N ALA A 137 -4.31 16.81 9.57
CA ALA A 137 -3.46 16.17 10.55
C ALA A 137 -2.44 17.13 11.20
N ALA A 138 -1.97 18.15 10.48
CA ALA A 138 -1.07 19.17 11.04
C ALA A 138 -1.71 20.03 12.14
N LYS A 139 -3.06 20.06 12.20
CA LYS A 139 -3.82 20.76 13.25
C LYS A 139 -4.05 19.90 14.49
N MET A 140 -3.74 18.61 14.42
CA MET A 140 -3.85 17.69 15.55
C MET A 140 -2.64 17.90 16.47
N LYS A 141 -2.87 17.74 17.79
CA LYS A 141 -1.78 17.72 18.74
C LYS A 141 -0.96 16.44 18.50
N ASP A 142 0.32 16.59 18.23
CA ASP A 142 1.25 15.46 18.19
C ASP A 142 1.57 15.06 19.64
N ASP A 143 0.87 14.05 20.12
CA ASP A 143 0.85 13.61 21.51
C ASP A 143 1.75 12.37 21.77
N ILE A 144 2.45 11.89 20.74
CA ILE A 144 3.35 10.75 20.85
C ILE A 144 4.80 11.22 20.84
N ALA A 145 5.53 10.91 21.91
CA ALA A 145 6.94 11.27 22.03
C ALA A 145 7.80 10.64 20.92
N LEU A 146 8.81 11.37 20.43
CA LEU A 146 9.68 10.89 19.35
C LEU A 146 10.30 9.52 19.66
N GLY A 147 10.79 9.30 20.87
CA GLY A 147 11.37 8.00 21.27
C GLY A 147 10.39 6.84 21.21
N GLU A 148 9.07 7.09 21.40
CA GLU A 148 8.04 6.07 21.21
C GLU A 148 7.80 5.78 19.73
N LYS A 149 7.75 6.83 18.89
CA LYS A 149 7.64 6.68 17.43
C LYS A 149 8.82 5.90 16.86
N GLU A 150 10.04 6.17 17.34
CA GLU A 150 11.25 5.44 16.94
C GLU A 150 11.18 3.97 17.33
N LYS A 151 10.73 3.64 18.54
CA LYS A 151 10.53 2.25 18.96
C LYS A 151 9.54 1.52 18.06
N ARG A 152 8.40 2.15 17.73
CA ARG A 152 7.42 1.58 16.82
C ARG A 152 8.00 1.35 15.43
N LEU A 153 8.76 2.31 14.91
CA LEU A 153 9.43 2.18 13.62
C LEU A 153 10.42 1.03 13.62
N TYR A 154 11.27 0.88 14.67
CA TYR A 154 12.21 -0.23 14.76
C TYR A 154 11.50 -1.58 14.79
N LYS A 155 10.46 -1.73 15.64
CA LYS A 155 9.68 -2.97 15.74
C LYS A 155 9.01 -3.34 14.42
N LEU A 156 8.46 -2.35 13.71
CA LEU A 156 7.87 -2.55 12.39
C LEU A 156 8.93 -3.00 11.36
N ASN A 157 10.10 -2.35 11.34
CA ASN A 157 11.16 -2.65 10.41
C ASN A 157 11.77 -4.05 10.61
N GLU A 158 11.85 -4.55 11.84
CA GLU A 158 12.28 -5.93 12.11
C GLU A 158 11.38 -6.94 11.41
N ILE A 159 10.06 -6.77 11.48
CA ILE A 159 9.07 -7.65 10.85
C ILE A 159 9.13 -7.51 9.33
N VAL A 160 9.14 -6.29 8.81
CA VAL A 160 9.20 -6.01 7.37
C VAL A 160 10.46 -6.62 6.75
N ASN A 161 11.62 -6.41 7.38
CA ASN A 161 12.90 -6.94 6.89
C ASN A 161 12.93 -8.47 6.90
N THR A 162 12.29 -9.11 7.89
CA THR A 162 12.17 -10.56 7.94
C THR A 162 11.43 -11.09 6.71
N TYR A 163 10.25 -10.54 6.40
CA TYR A 163 9.48 -10.96 5.22
C TYR A 163 10.16 -10.59 3.90
N PHE A 164 10.79 -9.42 3.81
CA PHE A 164 11.58 -9.05 2.64
C PHE A 164 12.68 -10.09 2.34
N LEU A 165 13.43 -10.52 3.36
CA LEU A 165 14.48 -11.53 3.21
C LEU A 165 13.90 -12.91 2.87
N GLU A 166 12.80 -13.32 3.51
CA GLU A 166 12.12 -14.59 3.22
C GLU A 166 11.59 -14.65 1.79
N ASN A 167 10.96 -13.59 1.32
CA ASN A 167 10.40 -13.53 -0.02
C ASN A 167 11.47 -13.52 -1.10
N ASN A 168 12.56 -12.78 -0.91
CA ASN A 168 13.67 -12.76 -1.85
C ASN A 168 14.46 -14.08 -1.94
N LYS A 169 14.44 -14.90 -0.90
CA LYS A 169 15.05 -16.25 -0.93
C LYS A 169 14.26 -17.27 -1.76
N LYS A 170 13.01 -16.95 -2.12
CA LYS A 170 12.14 -17.82 -2.92
C LYS A 170 12.25 -17.55 -4.43
N LEU A 171 12.94 -16.48 -4.82
CA LEU A 171 13.23 -16.10 -6.20
C LEU A 171 14.52 -16.78 -6.69
#